data_a6f8b68e28aa01cd72d602689c1ac59c
#
_entry.id   a6f8b68e28aa01cd72d602689c1ac59c
#
_cell.length_a   1.000
_cell.length_b   1.000
_cell.length_c   1.000
_cell.angle_alpha   90.00
_cell.angle_beta   90.00
_cell.angle_gamma   90.00
#
_symmetry.space_group_name_H-M   'P 1'
#
loop_
_entity.id
_entity.type
_entity.pdbx_description
1 polymer ?
#
loop_
_entity_poly.entity_id
_entity_poly.type
_entity_poly.pdbx_seq_one_letter_code
_entity_poly.pdbx_strand_id
1 'polypeptide(L)'
;MIGEKTLELLKQVLAESSYTVAICGSGMMEEGGILGLKQEGRAYEIEQKYSESPEELFHISCLSRRPERFYEFYREEILKKIPDMTPSVRALARME
;
A
#
# COMPACT_ATOMS: atom_id res chain seq x y z
N MET A 1 -5.78 10.59 16.34
CA MET A 1 -5.95 11.88 15.65
C MET A 1 -4.78 12.81 15.98
N ILE A 2 -4.30 13.55 15.00
CA ILE A 2 -3.16 14.47 15.18
C ILE A 2 -3.66 15.76 15.87
N GLY A 3 -3.00 16.18 16.95
CA GLY A 3 -3.34 17.43 17.64
C GLY A 3 -2.94 18.66 16.83
N GLU A 4 -3.56 19.81 17.13
CA GLU A 4 -3.30 21.06 16.42
C GLU A 4 -1.84 21.48 16.47
N LYS A 5 -1.19 21.34 17.64
CA LYS A 5 0.23 21.69 17.79
C LYS A 5 1.13 20.85 16.91
N THR A 6 0.84 19.55 16.80
CA THR A 6 1.59 18.63 15.95
C THR A 6 1.38 18.98 14.48
N LEU A 7 0.17 19.34 14.10
CA LEU A 7 -0.15 19.73 12.73
C LEU A 7 0.56 21.05 12.35
N GLU A 8 0.58 22.03 13.24
CA GLU A 8 1.27 23.29 13.01
C GLU A 8 2.78 23.08 12.88
N LEU A 9 3.36 22.20 13.72
CA LEU A 9 4.77 21.86 13.64
C LEU A 9 5.09 21.19 12.29
N LEU A 10 4.24 20.28 11.86
CA LEU A 10 4.40 19.60 10.57
C LEU A 10 4.38 20.60 9.41
N LYS A 11 3.42 21.52 9.42
CA LYS A 11 3.32 22.57 8.41
C LYS A 11 4.60 23.41 8.35
N GLN A 12 5.12 23.80 9.51
CA GLN A 12 6.35 24.56 9.61
C GLN A 12 7.54 23.78 9.04
N VAL A 13 7.70 22.54 9.43
CA VAL A 13 8.79 21.68 8.95
C VAL A 13 8.74 21.51 7.44
N LEU A 14 7.56 21.29 6.88
CA LEU A 14 7.39 21.16 5.43
C LEU A 14 7.70 22.47 4.71
N ALA A 15 7.27 23.61 5.27
CA ALA A 15 7.53 24.93 4.67
C ALA A 15 9.02 25.27 4.65
N GLU A 16 9.77 24.85 5.67
CA GLU A 16 11.20 25.10 5.78
C GLU A 16 12.06 24.07 5.04
N SER A 17 11.49 22.94 4.67
CA SER A 17 12.21 21.85 3.99
C SER A 17 12.53 22.19 2.55
N SER A 18 13.77 21.95 2.13
CA SER A 18 14.18 22.09 0.73
C SER A 18 14.09 20.75 -0.02
N TYR A 19 13.92 19.64 0.70
CA TYR A 19 13.80 18.31 0.12
C TYR A 19 12.99 17.43 1.05
N THR A 20 11.87 16.91 0.56
CA THR A 20 10.96 16.09 1.38
C THR A 20 10.74 14.75 0.69
N VAL A 21 10.84 13.67 1.46
CA VAL A 21 10.58 12.30 0.99
C VAL A 21 9.36 11.76 1.72
N ALA A 22 8.39 11.26 0.97
CA ALA A 22 7.20 10.62 1.53
C ALA A 22 7.32 9.10 1.36
N ILE A 23 7.18 8.38 2.47
CA ILE A 23 7.14 6.91 2.45
C ILE A 23 5.70 6.49 2.70
N CYS A 24 5.11 5.83 1.71
CA CYS A 24 3.72 5.42 1.74
C CYS A 24 3.60 3.90 1.71
N GLY A 25 2.62 3.37 2.39
CA GLY A 25 2.38 1.94 2.47
C GLY A 25 0.94 1.57 2.15
N SER A 26 0.54 0.37 2.54
CA SER A 26 -0.79 -0.18 2.27
C SER A 26 -1.94 0.66 2.82
N GLY A 27 -1.70 1.46 3.86
CA GLY A 27 -2.72 2.37 4.41
C GLY A 27 -3.27 3.34 3.39
N MET A 28 -2.45 3.82 2.47
CA MET A 28 -2.90 4.69 1.37
C MET A 28 -3.88 3.99 0.45
N MET A 29 -3.66 2.71 0.18
CA MET A 29 -4.54 1.91 -0.65
C MET A 29 -5.83 1.54 0.08
N GLU A 30 -5.74 1.26 1.38
CA GLU A 30 -6.90 0.95 2.22
C GLU A 30 -7.89 2.13 2.25
N GLU A 31 -7.38 3.34 2.36
CA GLU A 31 -8.19 4.55 2.29
C GLU A 31 -8.95 4.63 0.97
N GLY A 32 -8.35 4.17 -0.13
CA GLY A 32 -8.95 4.11 -1.45
C GLY A 32 -9.83 2.89 -1.71
N GLY A 33 -10.11 2.08 -0.68
CA GLY A 33 -11.03 0.96 -0.76
C GLY A 33 -10.39 -0.41 -0.99
N ILE A 34 -9.06 -0.51 -1.01
CA ILE A 34 -8.37 -1.78 -1.22
C ILE A 34 -7.71 -2.23 0.08
N LEU A 35 -8.11 -3.38 0.59
CA LEU A 35 -7.52 -3.95 1.80
C LEU A 35 -6.07 -4.37 1.56
N GLY A 36 -5.22 -4.17 2.57
CA GLY A 36 -3.84 -4.64 2.53
C GLY A 36 -3.77 -6.16 2.48
N LEU A 37 -2.71 -6.69 1.90
CA LEU A 37 -2.53 -8.14 1.75
C LEU A 37 -2.53 -8.89 3.07
N LYS A 38 -2.09 -8.26 4.15
CA LYS A 38 -2.04 -8.87 5.47
C LYS A 38 -3.30 -8.68 6.28
N GLN A 39 -4.27 -7.91 5.78
CA GLN A 39 -5.55 -7.75 6.45
C GLN A 39 -6.31 -9.07 6.43
N GLU A 40 -6.91 -9.42 7.55
CA GLU A 40 -7.52 -10.73 7.78
C GLU A 40 -8.46 -11.17 6.66
N GLY A 41 -9.39 -10.30 6.25
CA GLY A 41 -10.36 -10.64 5.21
C GLY A 41 -9.71 -10.93 3.87
N ARG A 42 -8.75 -10.11 3.46
CA ARG A 42 -8.07 -10.27 2.18
C ARG A 42 -7.08 -11.43 2.21
N ALA A 43 -6.37 -11.60 3.31
CA ALA A 43 -5.44 -12.73 3.48
C ALA A 43 -6.18 -14.06 3.36
N TYR A 44 -7.35 -14.15 3.96
CA TYR A 44 -8.20 -15.34 3.87
C TYR A 44 -8.64 -15.62 2.43
N GLU A 45 -9.12 -14.61 1.72
CA GLU A 45 -9.53 -14.75 0.32
C GLU A 45 -8.39 -15.23 -0.57
N ILE A 46 -7.20 -14.68 -0.39
CA ILE A 46 -6.02 -15.05 -1.16
C ILE A 46 -5.63 -16.50 -0.85
N GLU A 47 -5.65 -16.89 0.42
CA GLU A 47 -5.34 -18.25 0.82
C GLU A 47 -6.33 -19.27 0.24
N GLN A 48 -7.61 -18.91 0.19
CA GLN A 48 -8.62 -19.75 -0.44
C GLN A 48 -8.42 -19.86 -1.96
N LYS A 49 -8.05 -18.77 -2.60
CA LYS A 49 -7.90 -18.73 -4.05
C LYS A 49 -6.61 -19.40 -4.54
N TYR A 50 -5.50 -19.21 -3.83
CA TYR A 50 -4.19 -19.68 -4.27
C TYR A 50 -3.65 -20.85 -3.45
N SER A 51 -4.34 -21.26 -2.39
CA SER A 51 -3.90 -22.31 -1.46
C SER A 51 -2.58 -22.01 -0.76
N GLU A 52 -2.17 -20.75 -0.74
CA GLU A 52 -0.97 -20.28 -0.06
C GLU A 52 -1.23 -18.90 0.53
N SER A 53 -0.53 -18.56 1.60
CA SER A 53 -0.68 -17.25 2.24
C SER A 53 -0.07 -16.14 1.37
N PRO A 54 -0.51 -14.88 1.53
CA PRO A 54 0.11 -13.76 0.83
C PRO A 54 1.61 -13.64 1.11
N GLU A 55 2.05 -13.99 2.32
CA GLU A 55 3.48 -13.96 2.67
C GLU A 55 4.28 -14.96 1.84
N GLU A 56 3.76 -16.16 1.65
CA GLU A 56 4.40 -17.18 0.84
C GLU A 56 4.43 -16.80 -0.63
N LEU A 57 3.31 -16.30 -1.15
CA LEU A 57 3.21 -15.90 -2.55
C LEU A 57 4.09 -14.70 -2.90
N PHE A 58 4.25 -13.78 -1.95
CA PHE A 58 5.05 -12.56 -2.16
C PHE A 58 6.52 -12.74 -1.78
N HIS A 59 6.91 -13.93 -1.38
CA HIS A 59 8.29 -14.21 -1.00
C HIS A 59 9.19 -14.39 -2.22
N ILE A 60 10.45 -13.98 -2.09
CA ILE A 60 11.43 -14.09 -3.17
C ILE A 60 11.58 -15.53 -3.68
N SER A 61 11.43 -16.52 -2.80
CA SER A 61 11.52 -17.93 -3.20
C SER A 61 10.40 -18.33 -4.16
N CYS A 62 9.21 -17.76 -4.02
CA CYS A 62 8.11 -18.00 -4.95
C CYS A 62 8.46 -17.46 -6.34
N LEU A 63 8.99 -16.26 -6.40
CA LEU A 63 9.45 -15.67 -7.67
C LEU A 63 10.55 -16.50 -8.31
N SER A 64 11.52 -16.98 -7.51
CA SER A 64 12.66 -17.73 -8.02
C SER A 64 12.32 -19.15 -8.47
N ARG A 65 11.48 -19.84 -7.72
CA ARG A 65 11.14 -21.25 -7.96
C ARG A 65 9.87 -21.47 -8.78
N ARG A 66 8.92 -20.55 -8.63
CA ARG A 66 7.62 -20.66 -9.28
C ARG A 66 7.22 -19.32 -9.87
N PRO A 67 7.97 -18.79 -10.86
CA PRO A 67 7.72 -17.46 -11.40
C PRO A 67 6.32 -17.29 -11.99
N GLU A 68 5.77 -18.33 -12.62
CA GLU A 68 4.42 -18.27 -13.18
C GLU A 68 3.38 -18.03 -12.10
N ARG A 69 3.52 -18.72 -10.96
CA ARG A 69 2.64 -18.57 -9.79
C ARG A 69 2.73 -17.16 -9.21
N PHE A 70 3.95 -16.67 -9.06
CA PHE A 70 4.19 -15.32 -8.55
C PHE A 70 3.54 -14.26 -9.46
N TYR A 71 3.75 -14.35 -10.77
CA TYR A 71 3.20 -13.36 -11.69
C TYR A 71 1.68 -13.45 -11.82
N GLU A 72 1.11 -14.63 -11.72
CA GLU A 72 -0.35 -14.79 -11.69
C GLU A 72 -0.94 -14.06 -10.48
N PHE A 73 -0.39 -14.30 -9.30
CA PHE A 73 -0.79 -13.62 -8.07
C PHE A 73 -0.59 -12.11 -8.17
N TYR A 74 0.58 -11.67 -8.57
CA TYR A 74 0.95 -10.26 -8.66
C TYR A 74 0.00 -9.51 -9.61
N ARG A 75 -0.24 -10.07 -10.77
CA ARG A 75 -1.14 -9.47 -11.75
C ARG A 75 -2.57 -9.35 -11.23
N GLU A 76 -3.10 -10.42 -10.67
CA GLU A 76 -4.50 -10.46 -10.23
C GLU A 76 -4.75 -9.65 -8.95
N GLU A 77 -3.83 -9.70 -8.01
CA GLU A 77 -4.06 -9.14 -6.68
C GLU A 77 -3.39 -7.78 -6.46
N ILE A 78 -2.40 -7.42 -7.26
CA ILE A 78 -1.69 -6.16 -7.12
C ILE A 78 -1.99 -5.22 -8.30
N LEU A 79 -1.64 -5.63 -9.51
CA LEU A 79 -1.71 -4.74 -10.68
C LEU A 79 -3.14 -4.40 -11.10
N LYS A 80 -4.08 -5.31 -10.95
CA LYS A 80 -5.48 -5.08 -11.31
C LYS A 80 -6.27 -4.32 -10.26
N LYS A 81 -5.75 -4.21 -9.04
CA LYS A 81 -6.41 -3.50 -7.95
C LYS A 81 -6.05 -2.03 -7.98
N ILE A 82 -6.96 -1.20 -8.44
CA ILE A 82 -6.75 0.24 -8.52
C ILE A 82 -7.62 0.91 -7.45
N PRO A 83 -6.99 1.58 -6.46
CA PRO A 83 -7.76 2.27 -5.42
C PRO A 83 -8.43 3.53 -5.96
N ASP A 84 -9.49 3.95 -5.27
CA ASP A 84 -10.12 5.24 -5.56
C ASP A 84 -9.18 6.39 -5.19
N MET A 85 -9.36 7.52 -5.86
CA MET A 85 -8.62 8.72 -5.49
C MET A 85 -9.05 9.19 -4.11
N THR A 86 -8.07 9.51 -3.26
CA THR A 86 -8.30 9.92 -1.88
C THR A 86 -7.76 11.32 -1.61
N PRO A 87 -8.22 12.00 -0.54
CA PRO A 87 -7.63 13.29 -0.12
C PRO A 87 -6.13 13.19 0.14
N SER A 88 -5.66 12.07 0.72
CA SER A 88 -4.24 11.86 1.01
C SER A 88 -3.39 11.85 -0.25
N VAL A 89 -3.83 11.12 -1.28
CA VAL A 89 -3.12 11.07 -2.56
C VAL A 89 -3.10 12.44 -3.23
N ARG A 90 -4.23 13.14 -3.19
CA ARG A 90 -4.31 14.52 -3.74
C ARG A 90 -3.39 15.48 -3.02
N ALA A 91 -3.30 15.36 -1.69
CA ALA A 91 -2.42 16.19 -0.89
C ALA A 91 -0.95 15.98 -1.28
N LEU A 92 -0.53 14.73 -1.45
CA LEU A 92 0.84 14.42 -1.89
C LEU A 92 1.13 14.98 -3.29
N ALA A 93 0.18 14.87 -4.20
CA ALA A 93 0.34 15.43 -5.55
C ALA A 93 0.49 16.94 -5.52
N ARG A 94 -0.23 17.64 -4.63
CA ARG A 94 -0.12 19.09 -4.49
C ARG A 94 1.20 19.56 -3.89
N MET A 95 1.86 18.68 -3.13
CA MET A 95 3.16 18.99 -2.52
C MET A 95 4.31 18.93 -3.53
N GLU A 96 4.10 18.30 -4.65
CA GLU A 96 5.08 18.22 -5.73
C GLU A 96 5.28 19.57 -6.40
#